data_07b3e3bd57968e1ba5779a6204a6417a
#
_entry.id   07b3e3bd57968e1ba5779a6204a6417a
#
_cell.length_a   1.000
_cell.length_b   1.000
_cell.length_c   1.000
_cell.angle_alpha   90.00
_cell.angle_beta   90.00
_cell.angle_gamma   90.00
#
_symmetry.space_group_name_H-M   'P 1'
#
loop_
_entity.id
_entity.type
_entity.pdbx_description
1 polymer ?
#
loop_
_entity_poly.entity_id
_entity_poly.type
_entity_poly.pdbx_seq_one_letter_code
_entity_poly.pdbx_strand_id
1 'polypeptide(L)'
;DGTAYFGAGIFPAEGVAMYAVNAEDGKLTWRNDSCGESPQSRMSPQGYLLASKDRLFAPLGRVSPAAFDRQDGRLLYEAYAEHIIGGSHATLADNQVFTGTEQMIGFDQENFRAQSSWFWGHQLLVTPEAFYTATGRELFAVNREAYAAASLRRKGLLDRQRDLNTQVQRAKRGPEAALKALEKQLDDVNSQLKETDSRIASGQMWRVRCDCSETLVMAGNVLLAGGDRKVLAFDAASGEVLWTAEIDGKARGLAVADGRLFVSSDSGAIYCFGAEGSQAGGVVQQTVDASPFPADEWTPVFEAAAEQIVRTTGIKRGYCLVLGCGTGRLAYELAKRTELQICGIEPDAQKVQAARLALDAAGLCGTRVLVEQGELSQVPFSDYFANLVVSEEPLASGQMPRGAQEAFRLLKPLGGTICIGQPAAVGGKVKPVQAAALRQWLAEAGIEGGNVSEEDGAWVEFRRGPLPGAGSWTHQYAEPGNTTCSDDELVRCPLGLLWFGRPGPTQMAERHLRAAAPLAINGRMFVLGEGTADRAGTGENTVMAYDA
;
A
#
# COMPACT_ATOMS: atom_id res chain seq x y z
N ASP A 1 9.77 -0.60 -23.92
CA ASP A 1 9.25 -1.33 -25.09
C ASP A 1 7.78 -1.08 -25.36
N GLY A 2 7.15 -0.08 -24.72
CA GLY A 2 5.73 0.21 -24.92
C GLY A 2 4.77 -0.80 -24.26
N THR A 3 5.25 -1.59 -23.30
CA THR A 3 4.41 -2.54 -22.55
C THR A 3 4.42 -2.19 -21.06
N ALA A 4 3.25 -2.08 -20.46
CA ALA A 4 3.07 -1.94 -19.03
C ALA A 4 2.71 -3.29 -18.40
N TYR A 5 3.38 -3.64 -17.31
CA TYR A 5 3.16 -4.89 -16.56
C TYR A 5 2.64 -4.58 -15.17
N PHE A 6 1.65 -5.33 -14.70
CA PHE A 6 1.15 -5.22 -13.33
C PHE A 6 0.56 -6.54 -12.84
N GLY A 7 0.54 -6.70 -11.51
CA GLY A 7 -0.18 -7.77 -10.84
C GLY A 7 -1.50 -7.27 -10.29
N ALA A 8 -2.51 -8.13 -10.27
CA ALA A 8 -3.80 -7.89 -9.64
C ALA A 8 -4.20 -9.08 -8.77
N GLY A 9 -4.91 -8.79 -7.68
CA GLY A 9 -5.26 -9.76 -6.65
C GLY A 9 -4.26 -9.73 -5.49
N ILE A 10 -4.75 -10.07 -4.30
CA ILE A 10 -3.96 -10.04 -3.05
C ILE A 10 -3.64 -11.45 -2.57
N PHE A 11 -4.61 -12.32 -2.62
CA PHE A 11 -4.46 -13.70 -2.12
C PHE A 11 -4.65 -14.71 -3.24
N PRO A 12 -3.80 -15.74 -3.30
CA PRO A 12 -3.93 -16.80 -4.32
C PRO A 12 -5.30 -17.47 -4.33
N ALA A 13 -5.92 -17.64 -3.16
CA ALA A 13 -7.24 -18.28 -3.05
C ALA A 13 -8.40 -17.46 -3.67
N GLU A 14 -8.19 -16.16 -3.85
CA GLU A 14 -9.17 -15.24 -4.45
C GLU A 14 -8.88 -14.97 -5.92
N GLY A 15 -7.78 -15.52 -6.42
CA GLY A 15 -7.24 -15.27 -7.73
C GLY A 15 -6.20 -14.15 -7.75
N VAL A 16 -5.06 -14.47 -8.28
CA VAL A 16 -3.98 -13.53 -8.59
C VAL A 16 -3.72 -13.63 -10.07
N ALA A 17 -3.67 -12.50 -10.75
CA ALA A 17 -3.38 -12.46 -12.17
C ALA A 17 -2.25 -11.48 -12.47
N MET A 18 -1.41 -11.85 -13.44
CA MET A 18 -0.40 -10.97 -14.02
C MET A 18 -0.87 -10.50 -15.38
N TYR A 19 -0.61 -9.23 -15.68
CA TYR A 19 -1.05 -8.59 -16.91
C TYR A 19 0.11 -7.92 -17.64
N ALA A 20 0.03 -7.94 -18.97
CA ALA A 20 0.76 -7.06 -19.86
C ALA A 20 -0.22 -6.32 -20.77
N VAL A 21 -0.10 -5.02 -20.85
CA VAL A 21 -0.91 -4.18 -21.72
C VAL A 21 -0.03 -3.25 -22.54
N ASN A 22 -0.49 -2.88 -23.71
CA ASN A 22 0.15 -1.83 -24.49
C ASN A 22 0.06 -0.51 -23.72
N ALA A 23 1.19 0.18 -23.54
CA ALA A 23 1.27 1.39 -22.74
C ALA A 23 0.61 2.62 -23.39
N GLU A 24 0.38 2.61 -24.71
CA GLU A 24 -0.24 3.73 -25.43
C GLU A 24 -1.77 3.68 -25.37
N ASP A 25 -2.36 2.48 -25.57
CA ASP A 25 -3.81 2.33 -25.73
C ASP A 25 -4.48 1.40 -24.69
N GLY A 26 -3.69 0.84 -23.77
CA GLY A 26 -4.18 -0.03 -22.70
C GLY A 26 -4.67 -1.41 -23.17
N LYS A 27 -4.49 -1.76 -24.45
CA LYS A 27 -4.93 -3.06 -24.96
C LYS A 27 -4.17 -4.20 -24.32
N LEU A 28 -4.91 -5.23 -23.95
CA LEU A 28 -4.35 -6.44 -23.37
C LEU A 28 -3.42 -7.15 -24.35
N THR A 29 -2.17 -7.36 -23.95
CA THR A 29 -1.20 -8.18 -24.68
C THR A 29 -1.30 -9.62 -24.22
N TRP A 30 -1.22 -9.85 -22.90
CA TRP A 30 -1.46 -11.16 -22.30
C TRP A 30 -1.95 -11.02 -20.86
N ARG A 31 -2.62 -12.06 -20.37
CA ARG A 31 -3.05 -12.24 -18.98
C ARG A 31 -2.69 -13.65 -18.56
N ASN A 32 -2.11 -13.78 -17.38
CA ASN A 32 -1.94 -15.06 -16.70
C ASN A 32 -2.72 -15.02 -15.38
N ASP A 33 -3.81 -15.73 -15.30
CA ASP A 33 -4.68 -15.89 -14.13
C ASP A 33 -4.59 -17.29 -13.49
N SER A 34 -3.77 -18.16 -14.06
CA SER A 34 -3.52 -19.50 -13.52
C SER A 34 -2.37 -19.58 -12.52
N CYS A 35 -1.62 -18.50 -12.35
CA CYS A 35 -0.43 -18.49 -11.49
C CYS A 35 -0.73 -18.66 -9.98
N GLY A 36 -1.98 -18.48 -9.56
CA GLY A 36 -2.41 -18.66 -8.17
C GLY A 36 -3.25 -19.91 -7.90
N GLU A 37 -3.52 -20.75 -8.90
CA GLU A 37 -4.48 -21.86 -8.79
C GLU A 37 -4.00 -23.04 -7.93
N SER A 38 -2.69 -23.24 -7.82
CA SER A 38 -2.16 -24.30 -6.96
C SER A 38 -2.36 -23.98 -5.48
N PRO A 39 -2.88 -24.91 -4.65
CA PRO A 39 -2.94 -24.73 -3.20
C PRO A 39 -1.57 -24.49 -2.54
N GLN A 40 -0.49 -24.85 -3.21
CA GLN A 40 0.87 -24.60 -2.78
C GLN A 40 1.44 -23.28 -3.32
N SER A 41 0.74 -22.62 -4.22
CA SER A 41 1.19 -21.33 -4.77
C SER A 41 1.31 -20.29 -3.66
N ARG A 42 2.39 -19.55 -3.72
CA ARG A 42 2.66 -18.41 -2.83
C ARG A 42 2.62 -17.11 -3.62
N MET A 43 1.99 -17.15 -4.77
CA MET A 43 1.87 -16.01 -5.67
C MET A 43 1.05 -14.91 -4.99
N SER A 44 1.76 -13.88 -4.56
CA SER A 44 1.21 -12.66 -3.99
C SER A 44 2.15 -11.52 -4.37
N PRO A 45 2.03 -10.95 -5.57
CA PRO A 45 2.91 -9.88 -6.04
C PRO A 45 2.92 -8.71 -5.05
N GLN A 46 4.10 -8.35 -4.57
CA GLN A 46 4.30 -7.28 -3.59
C GLN A 46 5.51 -6.46 -3.98
N GLY A 47 5.30 -5.23 -4.40
CA GLY A 47 6.37 -4.31 -4.78
C GLY A 47 6.56 -4.17 -6.28
N TYR A 48 7.68 -3.60 -6.68
CA TYR A 48 7.95 -3.26 -8.07
C TYR A 48 8.32 -4.48 -8.88
N LEU A 49 7.66 -4.64 -10.03
CA LEU A 49 8.04 -5.64 -11.01
C LEU A 49 9.37 -5.29 -11.66
N LEU A 50 10.14 -6.31 -12.03
CA LEU A 50 11.44 -6.17 -12.63
C LEU A 50 11.47 -6.94 -13.96
N ALA A 51 11.93 -6.32 -15.04
CA ALA A 51 11.98 -6.94 -16.35
C ALA A 51 13.41 -7.05 -16.89
N SER A 52 13.80 -8.23 -17.32
CA SER A 52 14.94 -8.46 -18.19
C SER A 52 14.51 -8.44 -19.65
N LYS A 53 15.37 -8.86 -20.57
CA LYS A 53 15.06 -8.92 -22.00
C LYS A 53 13.85 -9.83 -22.27
N ASP A 54 13.78 -10.96 -21.62
CA ASP A 54 12.84 -12.07 -21.88
C ASP A 54 12.05 -12.55 -20.65
N ARG A 55 12.34 -12.00 -19.46
CA ARG A 55 11.67 -12.39 -18.21
C ARG A 55 11.08 -11.20 -17.48
N LEU A 56 9.98 -11.47 -16.78
CA LEU A 56 9.35 -10.59 -15.82
C LEU A 56 9.44 -11.24 -14.44
N PHE A 57 9.99 -10.50 -13.46
CA PHE A 57 10.09 -10.96 -12.07
C PHE A 57 9.07 -10.22 -11.23
N ALA A 58 8.30 -10.98 -10.45
CA ALA A 58 7.34 -10.46 -9.48
C ALA A 58 7.86 -10.74 -8.07
N PRO A 59 8.28 -9.72 -7.29
CA PRO A 59 8.57 -9.88 -5.88
C PRO A 59 7.33 -10.39 -5.13
N LEU A 60 7.52 -11.35 -4.21
CA LEU A 60 6.44 -12.01 -3.49
C LEU A 60 6.44 -11.67 -1.99
N GLY A 61 7.19 -10.65 -1.59
CA GLY A 61 7.29 -10.19 -0.21
C GLY A 61 8.01 -11.16 0.72
N ARG A 62 7.46 -12.33 0.90
CA ARG A 62 7.97 -13.30 1.88
C ARG A 62 8.97 -14.32 1.33
N VAL A 63 8.92 -14.58 0.04
CA VAL A 63 9.76 -15.55 -0.66
C VAL A 63 10.44 -14.87 -1.84
N SER A 64 11.40 -15.55 -2.47
CA SER A 64 12.08 -15.03 -3.67
C SER A 64 11.07 -14.76 -4.80
N PRO A 65 11.38 -13.83 -5.72
CA PRO A 65 10.50 -13.48 -6.81
C PRO A 65 10.11 -14.67 -7.69
N ALA A 66 8.88 -14.68 -8.18
CA ALA A 66 8.47 -15.53 -9.28
C ALA A 66 8.97 -14.95 -10.61
N ALA A 67 9.24 -15.82 -11.57
CA ALA A 67 9.62 -15.41 -12.91
C ALA A 67 8.59 -15.87 -13.94
N PHE A 68 8.26 -14.96 -14.85
CA PHE A 68 7.36 -15.19 -15.97
C PHE A 68 8.09 -14.96 -17.29
N ASP A 69 7.69 -15.67 -18.32
CA ASP A 69 8.05 -15.33 -19.68
C ASP A 69 7.43 -13.98 -20.04
N ARG A 70 8.25 -13.07 -20.51
CA ARG A 70 7.81 -11.70 -20.78
C ARG A 70 6.93 -11.61 -22.04
N GLN A 71 7.07 -12.54 -22.97
CA GLN A 71 6.36 -12.52 -24.23
C GLN A 71 4.91 -13.01 -24.11
N ASP A 72 4.69 -14.08 -23.36
CA ASP A 72 3.40 -14.75 -23.26
C ASP A 72 2.81 -14.82 -21.84
N GLY A 73 3.56 -14.38 -20.83
CA GLY A 73 3.11 -14.36 -19.44
C GLY A 73 3.13 -15.72 -18.74
N ARG A 74 3.70 -16.76 -19.36
CA ARG A 74 3.79 -18.09 -18.78
C ARG A 74 4.69 -18.08 -17.54
N LEU A 75 4.22 -18.68 -16.45
CA LEU A 75 5.03 -18.88 -15.24
C LEU A 75 6.20 -19.81 -15.53
N LEU A 76 7.42 -19.31 -15.37
CA LEU A 76 8.66 -20.08 -15.59
C LEU A 76 9.07 -20.82 -14.32
N TYR A 77 9.04 -20.13 -13.19
CA TYR A 77 9.23 -20.72 -11.88
C TYR A 77 8.68 -19.85 -10.77
N GLU A 78 8.29 -20.50 -9.68
CA GLU A 78 8.00 -19.92 -8.39
C GLU A 78 9.02 -20.48 -7.38
N ALA A 79 9.72 -19.58 -6.70
CA ALA A 79 10.78 -20.01 -5.78
C ALA A 79 10.18 -20.52 -4.47
N TYR A 80 10.37 -21.79 -4.18
CA TYR A 80 10.15 -22.39 -2.85
C TYR A 80 11.29 -22.06 -1.89
N ALA A 81 11.80 -20.84 -1.94
CA ALA A 81 12.95 -20.50 -1.12
C ALA A 81 12.58 -20.39 0.35
N GLU A 82 13.54 -20.72 1.17
CA GLU A 82 13.58 -20.55 2.61
C GLU A 82 12.86 -19.26 3.05
N HIS A 83 12.01 -19.36 4.03
CA HIS A 83 11.04 -18.35 4.51
C HIS A 83 11.58 -16.96 4.88
N ILE A 84 12.83 -16.65 4.60
CA ILE A 84 13.52 -15.48 5.13
C ILE A 84 14.11 -14.59 4.02
N ILE A 85 14.15 -15.06 2.77
CA ILE A 85 14.81 -14.36 1.65
C ILE A 85 13.75 -13.92 0.64
N GLY A 86 12.93 -12.99 1.05
CA GLY A 86 11.97 -12.31 0.21
C GLY A 86 12.02 -10.80 0.45
N GLY A 87 11.29 -10.06 -0.31
CA GLY A 87 11.16 -8.62 -0.19
C GLY A 87 10.23 -8.07 -1.24
N SER A 88 9.90 -6.80 -1.11
CA SER A 88 9.19 -6.03 -2.12
C SER A 88 10.13 -5.43 -3.17
N HIS A 89 11.44 -5.65 -3.02
CA HIS A 89 12.49 -5.18 -3.90
C HIS A 89 13.21 -6.34 -4.59
N ALA A 90 13.49 -6.16 -5.88
CA ALA A 90 14.44 -6.97 -6.62
C ALA A 90 15.28 -6.05 -7.52
N THR A 91 16.54 -6.40 -7.73
CA THR A 91 17.46 -5.70 -8.62
C THR A 91 18.03 -6.70 -9.62
N LEU A 92 18.12 -6.32 -10.88
CA LEU A 92 18.73 -7.10 -11.93
C LEU A 92 20.07 -6.46 -12.33
N ALA A 93 21.13 -7.24 -12.28
CA ALA A 93 22.43 -6.84 -12.82
C ALA A 93 23.01 -8.02 -13.59
N ASP A 94 23.36 -7.76 -14.84
CA ASP A 94 23.77 -8.78 -15.82
C ASP A 94 22.72 -9.90 -15.93
N ASN A 95 23.09 -11.14 -15.62
CA ASN A 95 22.21 -12.30 -15.61
C ASN A 95 21.73 -12.69 -14.19
N GLN A 96 21.87 -11.80 -13.19
CA GLN A 96 21.58 -12.11 -11.80
C GLN A 96 20.47 -11.25 -11.23
N VAL A 97 19.59 -11.86 -10.47
CA VAL A 97 18.54 -11.20 -9.68
C VAL A 97 18.96 -11.19 -8.22
N PHE A 98 18.88 -10.03 -7.60
CA PHE A 98 19.14 -9.82 -6.17
C PHE A 98 17.85 -9.43 -5.47
N THR A 99 17.54 -10.08 -4.36
CA THR A 99 16.34 -9.83 -3.58
C THR A 99 16.58 -10.11 -2.10
N GLY A 100 15.74 -9.55 -1.25
CA GLY A 100 15.80 -9.74 0.20
C GLY A 100 15.50 -8.44 0.95
N THR A 101 15.38 -8.54 2.27
CA THR A 101 15.16 -7.39 3.16
C THR A 101 16.30 -7.18 4.15
N GLU A 102 16.52 -8.11 5.08
CA GLU A 102 17.68 -8.11 5.99
C GLU A 102 18.77 -9.06 5.50
N GLN A 103 18.34 -10.17 4.93
CA GLN A 103 19.20 -11.10 4.20
C GLN A 103 18.86 -10.99 2.72
N MET A 104 19.84 -10.72 1.92
CA MET A 104 19.71 -10.60 0.47
C MET A 104 20.49 -11.71 -0.22
N ILE A 105 19.93 -12.21 -1.30
CA ILE A 105 20.50 -13.27 -2.10
C ILE A 105 20.59 -12.84 -3.56
N GLY A 106 21.71 -13.17 -4.20
CA GLY A 106 21.84 -13.14 -5.64
C GLY A 106 21.65 -14.54 -6.22
N PHE A 107 20.96 -14.66 -7.34
CA PHE A 107 20.78 -15.92 -8.07
C PHE A 107 20.70 -15.67 -9.58
N ASP A 108 20.96 -16.71 -10.35
CA ASP A 108 20.85 -16.67 -11.80
C ASP A 108 19.40 -16.50 -12.24
N GLN A 109 19.14 -15.59 -13.20
CA GLN A 109 17.77 -15.32 -13.65
C GLN A 109 17.06 -16.52 -14.30
N GLU A 110 17.79 -17.52 -14.78
CA GLU A 110 17.22 -18.73 -15.37
C GLU A 110 16.92 -19.80 -14.34
N ASN A 111 17.68 -19.77 -13.23
CA ASN A 111 17.58 -20.79 -12.21
C ASN A 111 17.82 -20.20 -10.82
N PHE A 112 16.75 -19.86 -10.11
CA PHE A 112 16.83 -19.31 -8.75
C PHE A 112 17.59 -20.21 -7.74
N ARG A 113 17.80 -21.49 -8.04
CA ARG A 113 18.62 -22.41 -7.22
C ARG A 113 20.11 -22.21 -7.42
N ALA A 114 20.50 -21.62 -8.54
CA ALA A 114 21.87 -21.25 -8.80
C ALA A 114 22.22 -19.93 -8.10
N GLN A 115 22.36 -20.01 -6.77
CA GLN A 115 22.72 -18.85 -5.94
C GLN A 115 24.13 -18.39 -6.27
N SER A 116 24.33 -17.07 -6.35
CA SER A 116 25.60 -16.45 -6.71
C SER A 116 26.26 -15.67 -5.58
N SER A 117 25.47 -15.15 -4.64
CA SER A 117 25.98 -14.34 -3.53
C SER A 117 24.96 -14.24 -2.39
N TRP A 118 25.44 -13.87 -1.21
CA TRP A 118 24.61 -13.65 -0.03
C TRP A 118 25.10 -12.43 0.76
N PHE A 119 24.16 -11.58 1.22
CA PHE A 119 24.45 -10.34 1.93
C PHE A 119 23.60 -10.25 3.19
N TRP A 120 24.12 -9.50 4.14
CA TRP A 120 23.37 -8.99 5.27
C TRP A 120 23.26 -7.48 5.16
N GLY A 121 22.05 -6.94 5.02
CA GLY A 121 21.82 -5.50 4.87
C GLY A 121 20.42 -5.18 4.37
N HIS A 122 20.11 -3.89 4.32
CA HIS A 122 18.79 -3.38 3.93
C HIS A 122 18.74 -2.86 2.50
N GLN A 123 19.88 -2.37 1.99
CA GLN A 123 20.01 -1.82 0.64
C GLN A 123 21.23 -2.44 -0.05
N LEU A 124 21.11 -2.70 -1.33
CA LEU A 124 22.16 -3.23 -2.16
C LEU A 124 22.19 -2.51 -3.52
N LEU A 125 23.34 -1.98 -3.89
CA LEU A 125 23.64 -1.57 -5.26
C LEU A 125 24.68 -2.50 -5.87
N VAL A 126 24.50 -2.79 -7.13
CA VAL A 126 25.37 -3.69 -7.90
C VAL A 126 25.94 -2.94 -9.08
N THR A 127 27.27 -2.90 -9.16
CA THR A 127 28.01 -2.44 -10.34
C THR A 127 28.78 -3.61 -10.96
N PRO A 128 29.40 -3.44 -12.13
CA PRO A 128 30.27 -4.50 -12.69
C PRO A 128 31.38 -4.94 -11.73
N GLU A 129 31.97 -4.00 -10.97
CA GLU A 129 33.15 -4.23 -10.15
C GLU A 129 32.84 -4.44 -8.66
N ALA A 130 31.74 -3.88 -8.16
CA ALA A 130 31.50 -3.79 -6.72
C ALA A 130 30.03 -4.02 -6.32
N PHE A 131 29.89 -4.46 -5.09
CA PHE A 131 28.64 -4.37 -4.32
C PHE A 131 28.77 -3.28 -3.28
N TYR A 132 27.73 -2.44 -3.15
CA TYR A 132 27.58 -1.44 -2.10
C TYR A 132 26.38 -1.81 -1.23
N THR A 133 26.62 -1.94 0.06
CA THR A 133 25.57 -2.43 0.98
C THR A 133 25.45 -1.53 2.20
N ALA A 134 24.21 -1.14 2.50
CA ALA A 134 23.84 -0.42 3.72
C ALA A 134 23.13 -1.34 4.69
N THR A 135 23.61 -1.38 5.94
CA THR A 135 23.08 -2.27 7.00
C THR A 135 22.27 -1.52 8.08
N GLY A 136 22.13 -0.20 7.96
CA GLY A 136 21.57 0.66 9.01
C GLY A 136 22.53 1.01 10.14
N ARG A 137 23.77 0.50 10.09
CA ARG A 137 24.87 0.87 11.00
C ARG A 137 26.15 1.19 10.23
N GLU A 138 26.31 0.58 9.08
CA GLU A 138 27.49 0.67 8.24
C GLU A 138 27.06 0.72 6.77
N LEU A 139 27.87 1.40 6.00
CA LEU A 139 27.90 1.36 4.55
C LEU A 139 29.28 0.83 4.13
N PHE A 140 29.30 -0.14 3.24
CA PHE A 140 30.56 -0.72 2.78
C PHE A 140 30.53 -1.10 1.31
N ALA A 141 31.70 -1.11 0.70
CA ALA A 141 31.91 -1.60 -0.65
C ALA A 141 32.82 -2.82 -0.64
N VAL A 142 32.48 -3.80 -1.44
CA VAL A 142 33.26 -5.03 -1.63
C VAL A 142 33.43 -5.32 -3.11
N ASN A 143 34.59 -5.86 -3.48
CA ASN A 143 34.83 -6.35 -4.83
C ASN A 143 33.84 -7.47 -5.14
N ARG A 144 33.11 -7.37 -6.25
CA ARG A 144 32.00 -8.25 -6.61
C ARG A 144 32.45 -9.70 -6.80
N GLU A 145 33.52 -9.94 -7.55
CA GLU A 145 34.02 -11.27 -7.84
C GLU A 145 34.55 -11.97 -6.60
N ALA A 146 35.39 -11.27 -5.82
CA ALA A 146 35.99 -11.82 -4.61
C ALA A 146 34.93 -12.13 -3.53
N TYR A 147 33.90 -11.31 -3.43
CA TYR A 147 32.86 -11.45 -2.40
C TYR A 147 31.85 -12.54 -2.71
N ALA A 148 31.41 -12.67 -3.95
CA ALA A 148 30.27 -13.52 -4.31
C ALA A 148 30.44 -14.97 -3.86
N ALA A 149 31.46 -15.66 -4.30
CA ALA A 149 31.73 -17.05 -3.93
C ALA A 149 32.02 -17.23 -2.43
N ALA A 150 32.78 -16.31 -1.83
CA ALA A 150 33.08 -16.36 -0.41
C ALA A 150 31.84 -16.17 0.48
N SER A 151 30.93 -15.29 0.10
CA SER A 151 29.68 -15.04 0.85
C SER A 151 28.76 -16.24 0.88
N LEU A 152 28.63 -16.97 -0.23
CA LEU A 152 27.85 -18.21 -0.29
C LEU A 152 28.47 -19.32 0.55
N ARG A 153 29.81 -19.47 0.47
CA ARG A 153 30.51 -20.44 1.31
C ARG A 153 30.30 -20.12 2.79
N ARG A 154 30.37 -18.84 3.16
CA ARG A 154 30.11 -18.38 4.53
C ARG A 154 28.70 -18.73 5.00
N LYS A 155 27.67 -18.50 4.16
CA LYS A 155 26.28 -18.86 4.47
C LYS A 155 26.14 -20.34 4.76
N GLY A 156 26.66 -21.20 3.88
CA GLY A 156 26.60 -22.66 4.07
C GLY A 156 27.34 -23.12 5.33
N LEU A 157 28.46 -22.52 5.68
CA LEU A 157 29.19 -22.81 6.92
C LEU A 157 28.44 -22.36 8.17
N LEU A 158 27.78 -21.22 8.16
CA LEU A 158 26.93 -20.74 9.25
C LEU A 158 25.70 -21.63 9.49
N ASP A 159 25.07 -22.11 8.42
CA ASP A 159 23.95 -23.04 8.53
C ASP A 159 24.44 -24.36 9.14
N ARG A 160 25.58 -24.89 8.67
CA ARG A 160 26.19 -26.12 9.23
C ARG A 160 26.63 -25.93 10.69
N GLN A 161 27.17 -24.78 11.06
CA GLN A 161 27.52 -24.45 12.45
C GLN A 161 26.29 -24.50 13.37
N ARG A 162 25.16 -23.92 12.91
CA ARG A 162 23.88 -23.92 13.65
C ARG A 162 23.39 -25.36 13.89
N ASP A 163 23.41 -26.17 12.86
CA ASP A 163 22.98 -27.57 12.93
C ASP A 163 23.87 -28.37 13.87
N LEU A 164 25.19 -28.23 13.76
CA LEU A 164 26.15 -28.90 14.63
C LEU A 164 25.99 -28.45 16.10
N ASN A 165 25.80 -27.15 16.36
CA ASN A 165 25.52 -26.63 17.71
C ASN A 165 24.27 -27.31 18.30
N THR A 166 23.20 -27.46 17.51
CA THR A 166 21.98 -28.15 17.95
C THR A 166 22.25 -29.63 18.26
N GLN A 167 23.03 -30.30 17.42
CA GLN A 167 23.41 -31.71 17.62
C GLN A 167 24.30 -31.87 18.85
N VAL A 168 25.29 -30.99 19.07
CA VAL A 168 26.15 -30.97 20.27
C VAL A 168 25.30 -30.85 21.55
N GLN A 169 24.34 -29.93 21.56
CA GLN A 169 23.46 -29.76 22.73
C GLN A 169 22.64 -31.01 23.05
N ARG A 170 22.17 -31.71 22.02
CA ARG A 170 21.46 -32.99 22.18
C ARG A 170 22.39 -34.13 22.65
N ALA A 171 23.61 -34.19 22.11
CA ALA A 171 24.60 -35.21 22.41
C ALA A 171 25.20 -35.11 23.83
N LYS A 172 25.09 -33.97 24.52
CA LYS A 172 25.51 -33.78 25.92
C LYS A 172 24.85 -34.78 26.90
N ARG A 173 23.75 -35.40 26.50
CA ARG A 173 23.03 -36.44 27.27
C ARG A 173 23.31 -37.85 26.76
N GLY A 174 24.23 -38.02 25.81
CA GLY A 174 24.55 -39.28 25.14
C GLY A 174 25.99 -39.76 25.37
N PRO A 175 26.48 -40.70 24.55
CA PRO A 175 27.84 -41.22 24.65
C PRO A 175 28.91 -40.14 24.41
N GLU A 176 29.94 -40.09 25.25
CA GLU A 176 31.02 -39.10 25.18
C GLU A 176 31.77 -39.13 23.83
N ALA A 177 31.95 -40.29 23.23
CA ALA A 177 32.60 -40.42 21.93
C ALA A 177 31.83 -39.68 20.81
N ALA A 178 30.49 -39.73 20.83
CA ALA A 178 29.65 -39.01 19.87
C ALA A 178 29.72 -37.51 20.07
N LEU A 179 29.74 -37.04 21.32
CA LEU A 179 29.91 -35.62 21.65
C LEU A 179 31.26 -35.10 21.12
N LYS A 180 32.37 -35.77 21.42
CA LYS A 180 33.71 -35.38 20.94
C LYS A 180 33.81 -35.33 19.42
N ALA A 181 33.15 -36.26 18.70
CA ALA A 181 33.13 -36.27 17.26
C ALA A 181 32.39 -35.04 16.67
N LEU A 182 31.27 -34.63 17.28
CA LEU A 182 30.51 -33.42 16.89
C LEU A 182 31.27 -32.13 17.23
N GLU A 183 31.91 -32.06 18.39
CA GLU A 183 32.74 -30.91 18.79
C GLU A 183 33.91 -30.71 17.82
N LYS A 184 34.58 -31.80 17.40
CA LYS A 184 35.62 -31.74 16.38
C LYS A 184 35.08 -31.18 15.05
N GLN A 185 33.90 -31.61 14.59
CA GLN A 185 33.29 -31.08 13.36
C GLN A 185 32.96 -29.59 13.51
N LEU A 186 32.50 -29.16 14.68
CA LEU A 186 32.22 -27.78 14.97
C LEU A 186 33.50 -26.91 14.92
N ASP A 187 34.60 -27.38 15.46
CA ASP A 187 35.91 -26.74 15.41
C ASP A 187 36.45 -26.62 13.97
N ASP A 188 36.26 -27.65 13.17
CA ASP A 188 36.61 -27.63 11.74
C ASP A 188 35.79 -26.57 10.98
N VAL A 189 34.49 -26.50 11.25
CA VAL A 189 33.60 -25.47 10.63
C VAL A 189 33.99 -24.07 11.10
N ASN A 190 34.30 -23.87 12.38
CA ASN A 190 34.74 -22.58 12.92
C ASN A 190 36.06 -22.12 12.27
N SER A 191 36.98 -23.05 11.99
CA SER A 191 38.23 -22.77 11.32
C SER A 191 38.00 -22.34 9.86
N GLN A 192 37.09 -23.02 9.14
CA GLN A 192 36.70 -22.68 7.79
C GLN A 192 35.96 -21.33 7.72
N LEU A 193 35.18 -20.98 8.74
CA LEU A 193 34.54 -19.65 8.85
C LEU A 193 35.60 -18.55 8.95
N LYS A 194 36.60 -18.71 9.81
CA LYS A 194 37.70 -17.75 9.94
C LYS A 194 38.45 -17.53 8.62
N GLU A 195 38.77 -18.61 7.90
CA GLU A 195 39.40 -18.51 6.58
C GLU A 195 38.50 -17.77 5.58
N THR A 196 37.21 -18.08 5.57
CA THR A 196 36.25 -17.44 4.67
C THR A 196 36.04 -15.98 5.00
N ASP A 197 35.97 -15.63 6.30
CA ASP A 197 35.90 -14.24 6.75
C ASP A 197 37.14 -13.43 6.35
N SER A 198 38.33 -14.04 6.40
CA SER A 198 39.56 -13.42 5.91
C SER A 198 39.54 -13.16 4.40
N ARG A 199 38.96 -14.07 3.61
CA ARG A 199 38.78 -13.87 2.16
C ARG A 199 37.77 -12.75 1.87
N ILE A 200 36.68 -12.69 2.60
CA ILE A 200 35.70 -11.59 2.49
C ILE A 200 36.37 -10.25 2.83
N ALA A 201 37.15 -10.23 3.90
CA ALA A 201 37.88 -9.03 4.33
C ALA A 201 38.91 -8.56 3.28
N SER A 202 39.57 -9.48 2.60
CA SER A 202 40.52 -9.12 1.52
C SER A 202 39.83 -8.51 0.28
N GLY A 203 38.57 -8.81 0.05
CA GLY A 203 37.74 -8.21 -1.00
C GLY A 203 37.06 -6.92 -0.58
N GLN A 204 37.18 -6.51 0.69
CA GLN A 204 36.60 -5.25 1.15
C GLN A 204 37.39 -4.06 0.58
N MET A 205 36.69 -3.20 -0.16
CA MET A 205 37.28 -1.96 -0.69
C MET A 205 37.33 -0.90 0.41
N TRP A 206 36.21 -0.66 1.06
CA TRP A 206 36.11 0.26 2.20
C TRP A 206 34.88 -0.08 3.07
N ARG A 207 34.85 0.46 4.29
CA ARG A 207 33.75 0.36 5.22
C ARG A 207 33.69 1.59 6.10
N VAL A 208 32.54 2.21 6.22
CA VAL A 208 32.30 3.42 7.02
C VAL A 208 31.08 3.26 7.90
N ARG A 209 31.07 3.96 9.02
CA ARG A 209 29.90 4.02 9.88
C ARG A 209 28.84 4.89 9.21
N CYS A 210 27.64 4.34 9.01
CA CYS A 210 26.52 5.01 8.36
C CYS A 210 25.21 4.39 8.85
N ASP A 211 24.33 5.23 9.35
CA ASP A 211 22.98 4.86 9.78
C ASP A 211 21.90 5.17 8.73
N CYS A 212 22.29 5.52 7.49
CA CYS A 212 21.39 5.71 6.37
C CYS A 212 21.05 4.37 5.72
N SER A 213 19.83 3.90 5.94
CA SER A 213 19.33 2.61 5.43
C SER A 213 18.01 2.70 4.67
N GLU A 214 17.46 3.92 4.53
CA GLU A 214 16.15 4.08 3.89
C GLU A 214 16.23 3.93 2.37
N THR A 215 17.26 4.49 1.75
CA THR A 215 17.49 4.41 0.30
C THR A 215 18.96 4.60 -0.04
N LEU A 216 19.38 4.00 -1.16
CA LEU A 216 20.75 4.05 -1.67
C LEU A 216 20.70 4.15 -3.19
N VAL A 217 21.37 5.16 -3.77
CA VAL A 217 21.49 5.32 -5.21
C VAL A 217 22.92 5.73 -5.58
N MET A 218 23.33 5.50 -6.83
CA MET A 218 24.63 5.89 -7.35
C MET A 218 24.45 6.79 -8.57
N ALA A 219 25.22 7.85 -8.63
CA ALA A 219 25.28 8.77 -9.75
C ALA A 219 26.76 9.00 -10.14
N GLY A 220 27.21 8.41 -11.24
CA GLY A 220 28.63 8.38 -11.61
C GLY A 220 29.45 7.67 -10.53
N ASN A 221 30.40 8.37 -9.92
CA ASN A 221 31.23 7.88 -8.83
C ASN A 221 30.76 8.35 -7.44
N VAL A 222 29.58 8.92 -7.33
CA VAL A 222 29.00 9.39 -6.07
C VAL A 222 27.92 8.43 -5.62
N LEU A 223 28.05 7.92 -4.40
CA LEU A 223 27.08 7.08 -3.72
C LEU A 223 26.26 7.95 -2.77
N LEU A 224 24.95 7.96 -2.93
CA LEU A 224 24.01 8.76 -2.14
C LEU A 224 23.20 7.86 -1.24
N ALA A 225 23.21 8.13 0.07
CA ALA A 225 22.51 7.36 1.08
C ALA A 225 21.52 8.24 1.83
N GLY A 226 20.24 7.84 1.81
CA GLY A 226 19.16 8.49 2.54
C GLY A 226 18.93 7.82 3.89
N GLY A 227 18.76 8.64 4.92
CA GLY A 227 18.51 8.21 6.30
C GLY A 227 17.38 8.98 6.96
N ASP A 228 17.30 8.84 8.27
CA ASP A 228 16.39 9.62 9.09
C ASP A 228 16.95 11.04 9.25
N ARG A 229 16.23 12.03 8.73
CA ARG A 229 16.53 13.47 8.76
C ARG A 229 17.83 13.88 8.09
N LYS A 230 18.38 13.05 7.19
CA LYS A 230 19.63 13.37 6.50
C LYS A 230 19.80 12.63 5.18
N VAL A 231 20.68 13.19 4.36
CA VAL A 231 21.23 12.57 3.16
C VAL A 231 22.73 12.76 3.16
N LEU A 232 23.47 11.72 2.81
CA LEU A 232 24.92 11.69 2.73
C LEU A 232 25.36 11.34 1.31
N ALA A 233 26.41 11.98 0.85
CA ALA A 233 27.10 11.62 -0.38
C ALA A 233 28.50 11.11 -0.06
N PHE A 234 28.90 10.00 -0.69
CA PHE A 234 30.18 9.35 -0.51
C PHE A 234 30.88 9.21 -1.86
N ASP A 235 32.19 9.31 -1.87
CA ASP A 235 33.00 8.82 -2.99
C ASP A 235 32.88 7.29 -3.05
N ALA A 236 32.46 6.76 -4.19
CA ALA A 236 32.20 5.33 -4.34
C ALA A 236 33.47 4.48 -4.28
N ALA A 237 34.63 5.04 -4.61
CA ALA A 237 35.89 4.31 -4.60
C ALA A 237 36.55 4.24 -3.21
N SER A 238 36.41 5.31 -2.42
CA SER A 238 37.09 5.43 -1.11
C SER A 238 36.16 5.32 0.10
N GLY A 239 34.85 5.59 -0.07
CA GLY A 239 33.90 5.72 1.03
C GLY A 239 34.01 7.02 1.81
N GLU A 240 34.80 7.99 1.33
CA GLU A 240 34.93 9.30 1.93
C GLU A 240 33.62 10.08 1.81
N VAL A 241 33.19 10.77 2.87
CA VAL A 241 32.00 11.63 2.86
C VAL A 241 32.32 12.90 2.08
N LEU A 242 31.64 13.09 0.96
CA LEU A 242 31.78 14.26 0.11
C LEU A 242 30.84 15.39 0.52
N TRP A 243 29.67 15.06 1.03
CA TRP A 243 28.63 16.02 1.33
C TRP A 243 27.58 15.46 2.28
N THR A 244 26.93 16.35 3.04
CA THR A 244 25.83 16.04 3.97
C THR A 244 24.77 17.11 3.89
N ALA A 245 23.51 16.73 3.89
CA ALA A 245 22.40 17.64 4.08
C ALA A 245 21.40 17.12 5.11
N GLU A 246 20.82 18.04 5.86
CA GLU A 246 19.66 17.77 6.71
C GLU A 246 18.37 17.96 5.92
N ILE A 247 17.39 17.11 6.20
CA ILE A 247 16.03 17.16 5.65
C ILE A 247 15.03 16.95 6.79
N ASP A 248 13.77 17.28 6.55
CA ASP A 248 12.70 16.91 7.47
C ASP A 248 12.13 15.54 7.10
N GLY A 249 12.01 14.66 8.12
CA GLY A 249 11.56 13.27 7.94
C GLY A 249 12.62 12.34 7.36
N LYS A 250 12.20 11.14 6.98
CA LYS A 250 13.06 10.10 6.41
C LYS A 250 13.16 10.23 4.90
N ALA A 251 14.36 10.14 4.37
CA ALA A 251 14.62 10.15 2.92
C ALA A 251 14.12 8.84 2.27
N ARG A 252 12.89 8.80 1.83
CA ARG A 252 12.26 7.61 1.24
C ARG A 252 12.64 7.38 -0.20
N GLY A 253 12.90 8.44 -0.96
CA GLY A 253 13.30 8.33 -2.36
C GLY A 253 14.44 9.30 -2.70
N LEU A 254 15.37 8.83 -3.52
CA LEU A 254 16.44 9.62 -4.10
C LEU A 254 16.41 9.47 -5.62
N ALA A 255 16.57 10.57 -6.33
CA ALA A 255 16.74 10.57 -7.78
C ALA A 255 17.76 11.62 -8.19
N VAL A 256 18.60 11.30 -9.17
CA VAL A 256 19.58 12.24 -9.73
C VAL A 256 19.27 12.48 -11.20
N ALA A 257 19.05 13.72 -11.56
CA ALA A 257 18.81 14.13 -12.94
C ALA A 257 19.34 15.56 -13.16
N ASP A 258 19.88 15.82 -14.33
CA ASP A 258 20.34 17.15 -14.78
C ASP A 258 21.27 17.85 -13.77
N GLY A 259 22.18 17.07 -13.14
CA GLY A 259 23.13 17.58 -12.15
C GLY A 259 22.48 17.97 -10.81
N ARG A 260 21.26 17.51 -10.53
CA ARG A 260 20.53 17.78 -9.31
C ARG A 260 20.15 16.50 -8.60
N LEU A 261 20.14 16.54 -7.26
CA LEU A 261 19.63 15.49 -6.41
C LEU A 261 18.22 15.88 -5.92
N PHE A 262 17.26 15.03 -6.19
CA PHE A 262 15.90 15.13 -5.66
C PHE A 262 15.73 14.12 -4.52
N VAL A 263 15.18 14.58 -3.41
CA VAL A 263 14.93 13.77 -2.22
C VAL A 263 13.48 13.91 -1.81
N SER A 264 12.73 12.81 -1.79
CA SER A 264 11.39 12.78 -1.21
C SER A 264 11.44 12.25 0.22
N SER A 265 10.75 12.92 1.13
CA SER A 265 10.67 12.53 2.54
C SER A 265 9.28 12.06 2.94
N ASP A 266 9.17 11.32 4.05
CA ASP A 266 7.89 10.90 4.61
C ASP A 266 7.14 12.03 5.34
N SER A 267 7.73 13.22 5.47
CA SER A 267 7.03 14.45 5.86
C SER A 267 6.23 15.09 4.72
N GLY A 268 6.35 14.55 3.49
CA GLY A 268 5.70 15.09 2.29
C GLY A 268 6.52 16.16 1.56
N ALA A 269 7.74 16.44 2.01
CA ALA A 269 8.62 17.41 1.36
C ALA A 269 9.42 16.76 0.22
N ILE A 270 9.66 17.52 -0.84
CA ILE A 270 10.59 17.20 -1.91
C ILE A 270 11.69 18.25 -1.92
N TYR A 271 12.92 17.81 -1.69
CA TYR A 271 14.12 18.67 -1.74
C TYR A 271 14.79 18.54 -3.09
N CYS A 272 15.35 19.66 -3.56
CA CYS A 272 16.16 19.69 -4.77
C CYS A 272 17.52 20.34 -4.43
N PHE A 273 18.57 19.57 -4.48
CA PHE A 273 19.94 20.03 -4.26
C PHE A 273 20.68 20.16 -5.59
N GLY A 274 21.36 21.25 -5.80
CA GLY A 274 22.17 21.52 -6.99
C GLY A 274 23.65 21.75 -6.64
N ALA A 275 24.48 21.96 -7.65
CA ALA A 275 25.87 22.34 -7.46
C ALA A 275 26.02 23.67 -6.73
N GLU A 276 27.15 23.88 -6.06
CA GLU A 276 27.48 25.12 -5.39
C GLU A 276 27.43 26.31 -6.39
N GLY A 277 26.78 27.42 -5.98
CA GLY A 277 26.57 28.56 -6.86
C GLY A 277 25.32 28.46 -7.75
N SER A 278 24.60 27.36 -7.75
CA SER A 278 23.26 27.28 -8.35
C SER A 278 22.34 28.27 -7.62
N GLN A 279 21.50 28.98 -8.39
CA GLN A 279 20.51 29.87 -7.79
C GLN A 279 19.57 29.02 -6.90
N ALA A 280 19.60 29.26 -5.59
CA ALA A 280 18.69 28.58 -4.67
C ALA A 280 17.26 28.96 -5.06
N GLY A 281 16.50 27.98 -5.48
CA GLY A 281 15.06 28.13 -5.63
C GLY A 281 14.44 28.36 -4.25
N GLY A 282 13.47 29.26 -4.14
CA GLY A 282 12.68 29.39 -2.92
C GLY A 282 11.86 28.13 -2.66
N VAL A 283 11.35 27.99 -1.45
CA VAL A 283 10.37 26.96 -1.13
C VAL A 283 9.13 27.19 -1.98
N VAL A 284 8.82 26.28 -2.87
CA VAL A 284 7.56 26.28 -3.60
C VAL A 284 6.55 25.58 -2.71
N GLN A 285 5.71 26.35 -2.08
CA GLN A 285 4.52 25.81 -1.42
C GLN A 285 3.35 25.94 -2.39
N GLN A 286 2.53 24.91 -2.46
CA GLN A 286 1.26 25.01 -3.15
C GLN A 286 0.43 26.11 -2.46
N THR A 287 0.15 27.17 -3.15
CA THR A 287 -0.77 28.20 -2.66
C THR A 287 -2.17 27.64 -2.73
N VAL A 288 -2.76 27.40 -1.56
CA VAL A 288 -4.14 26.94 -1.47
C VAL A 288 -5.06 28.13 -1.74
N ASP A 289 -5.87 28.01 -2.76
CA ASP A 289 -6.95 28.96 -3.01
C ASP A 289 -8.14 28.62 -2.10
N ALA A 290 -8.41 29.49 -1.15
CA ALA A 290 -9.56 29.35 -0.25
C ALA A 290 -10.91 29.56 -0.96
N SER A 291 -10.91 30.01 -2.20
CA SER A 291 -12.12 30.30 -2.98
C SER A 291 -11.95 29.86 -4.44
N PRO A 292 -11.74 28.53 -4.69
CA PRO A 292 -11.45 27.99 -6.03
C PRO A 292 -12.63 28.12 -7.00
N PHE A 293 -13.82 28.41 -6.46
CA PHE A 293 -15.00 28.71 -7.24
C PHE A 293 -15.32 30.20 -7.13
N PRO A 294 -15.63 30.89 -8.24
CA PRO A 294 -15.99 32.28 -8.20
C PRO A 294 -17.26 32.50 -7.37
N ALA A 295 -17.29 33.58 -6.61
CA ALA A 295 -18.50 33.98 -5.90
C ALA A 295 -19.56 34.41 -6.93
N ASP A 296 -20.60 33.64 -7.05
CA ASP A 296 -21.69 33.82 -8.00
C ASP A 296 -23.06 33.54 -7.34
N GLU A 297 -24.10 33.62 -8.12
CA GLU A 297 -25.47 33.32 -7.66
C GLU A 297 -25.70 31.87 -7.19
N TRP A 298 -24.78 30.95 -7.47
CA TRP A 298 -24.84 29.56 -7.05
C TRP A 298 -24.16 29.31 -5.70
N THR A 299 -23.26 30.19 -5.28
CA THR A 299 -22.54 30.06 -4.00
C THR A 299 -23.48 29.80 -2.83
N PRO A 300 -24.54 30.60 -2.59
CA PRO A 300 -25.45 30.38 -1.47
C PRO A 300 -26.25 29.07 -1.60
N VAL A 301 -26.45 28.57 -2.82
CA VAL A 301 -27.16 27.28 -3.04
C VAL A 301 -26.32 26.09 -2.55
N PHE A 302 -25.05 26.05 -2.93
CA PHE A 302 -24.16 24.96 -2.54
C PHE A 302 -23.80 25.02 -1.05
N GLU A 303 -23.63 26.22 -0.49
CA GLU A 303 -23.44 26.42 0.94
C GLU A 303 -24.65 25.92 1.74
N ALA A 304 -25.87 26.33 1.36
CA ALA A 304 -27.10 25.89 2.02
C ALA A 304 -27.31 24.37 1.90
N ALA A 305 -26.99 23.80 0.72
CA ALA A 305 -27.09 22.36 0.52
C ALA A 305 -26.13 21.58 1.45
N ALA A 306 -24.87 21.98 1.52
CA ALA A 306 -23.88 21.34 2.38
C ALA A 306 -24.23 21.50 3.86
N GLU A 307 -24.70 22.67 4.28
CA GLU A 307 -25.19 22.90 5.64
C GLU A 307 -26.39 22.00 6.00
N GLN A 308 -27.37 21.92 5.10
CA GLN A 308 -28.53 21.07 5.30
C GLN A 308 -28.14 19.61 5.42
N ILE A 309 -27.28 19.10 4.52
CA ILE A 309 -26.78 17.73 4.55
C ILE A 309 -26.09 17.42 5.88
N VAL A 310 -25.17 18.28 6.32
CA VAL A 310 -24.42 18.07 7.57
C VAL A 310 -25.34 18.18 8.78
N ARG A 311 -26.27 19.13 8.80
CA ARG A 311 -27.25 19.33 9.88
C ARG A 311 -28.18 18.10 10.03
N THR A 312 -28.71 17.61 8.91
CA THR A 312 -29.67 16.51 8.90
C THR A 312 -29.02 15.19 9.27
N THR A 313 -27.88 14.89 8.65
CA THR A 313 -27.25 13.56 8.82
C THR A 313 -26.34 13.45 10.05
N GLY A 314 -25.74 14.57 10.47
CA GLY A 314 -24.73 14.59 11.53
C GLY A 314 -23.40 13.91 11.13
N ILE A 315 -23.26 13.44 9.90
CA ILE A 315 -22.09 12.67 9.45
C ILE A 315 -20.95 13.63 9.06
N LYS A 316 -19.85 13.57 9.80
CA LYS A 316 -18.69 14.44 9.59
C LYS A 316 -17.41 13.67 9.28
N ARG A 317 -17.39 12.34 9.41
CA ARG A 317 -16.25 11.45 9.19
C ARG A 317 -16.66 10.21 8.40
N GLY A 318 -15.70 9.58 7.78
CA GLY A 318 -15.89 8.41 6.92
C GLY A 318 -15.89 8.79 5.45
N TYR A 319 -16.53 7.98 4.62
CA TYR A 319 -16.56 8.18 3.17
C TYR A 319 -17.88 8.78 2.72
N CYS A 320 -17.79 9.79 1.85
CA CYS A 320 -18.94 10.38 1.19
C CYS A 320 -18.87 10.11 -0.32
N LEU A 321 -19.96 9.60 -0.89
CA LEU A 321 -20.11 9.46 -2.33
C LEU A 321 -20.98 10.62 -2.86
N VAL A 322 -20.47 11.32 -3.87
CA VAL A 322 -21.23 12.36 -4.60
C VAL A 322 -21.56 11.81 -5.99
N LEU A 323 -22.81 11.43 -6.20
CA LEU A 323 -23.31 10.95 -7.50
C LEU A 323 -23.65 12.13 -8.41
N GLY A 324 -23.03 12.19 -9.60
CA GLY A 324 -23.14 13.36 -10.46
C GLY A 324 -22.55 14.55 -9.74
N CYS A 325 -21.22 14.55 -9.55
CA CYS A 325 -20.55 15.59 -8.75
C CYS A 325 -20.32 16.90 -9.51
N GLY A 326 -20.75 16.98 -10.77
CA GLY A 326 -20.66 18.20 -11.56
C GLY A 326 -19.25 18.77 -11.62
N THR A 327 -19.10 20.04 -11.28
CA THR A 327 -17.79 20.71 -11.19
C THR A 327 -17.17 20.61 -9.79
N GLY A 328 -17.73 19.82 -8.87
CA GLY A 328 -17.19 19.56 -7.54
C GLY A 328 -17.52 20.60 -6.46
N ARG A 329 -18.47 21.50 -6.72
CA ARG A 329 -18.81 22.56 -5.75
C ARG A 329 -19.42 22.01 -4.46
N LEU A 330 -20.34 21.06 -4.56
CA LEU A 330 -20.92 20.42 -3.37
C LEU A 330 -19.85 19.65 -2.58
N ALA A 331 -18.97 18.95 -3.27
CA ALA A 331 -17.86 18.24 -2.63
C ALA A 331 -16.93 19.21 -1.86
N TYR A 332 -16.62 20.34 -2.46
CA TYR A 332 -15.83 21.42 -1.82
C TYR A 332 -16.52 21.96 -0.57
N GLU A 333 -17.81 22.29 -0.65
CA GLU A 333 -18.56 22.83 0.49
C GLU A 333 -18.71 21.83 1.64
N LEU A 334 -18.84 20.52 1.32
CA LEU A 334 -18.82 19.47 2.32
C LEU A 334 -17.43 19.30 2.95
N ALA A 335 -16.36 19.37 2.15
CA ALA A 335 -14.99 19.27 2.66
C ALA A 335 -14.63 20.40 3.64
N LYS A 336 -15.14 21.61 3.42
CA LYS A 336 -14.99 22.77 4.35
C LYS A 336 -15.64 22.54 5.72
N ARG A 337 -16.71 21.74 5.78
CA ARG A 337 -17.57 21.55 6.96
C ARG A 337 -17.34 20.23 7.69
N THR A 338 -16.56 19.33 7.11
CA THR A 338 -16.41 17.96 7.59
C THR A 338 -14.96 17.46 7.45
N GLU A 339 -14.69 16.30 8.03
CA GLU A 339 -13.47 15.52 7.82
C GLU A 339 -13.70 14.32 6.88
N LEU A 340 -14.76 14.34 6.07
CA LEU A 340 -15.11 13.27 5.15
C LEU A 340 -14.03 13.09 4.07
N GLN A 341 -13.79 11.83 3.69
CA GLN A 341 -13.13 11.46 2.44
C GLN A 341 -14.22 11.42 1.37
N ILE A 342 -14.14 12.28 0.37
CA ILE A 342 -15.21 12.50 -0.59
C ILE A 342 -14.82 11.90 -1.94
N CYS A 343 -15.66 11.04 -2.49
CA CYS A 343 -15.49 10.46 -3.81
C CYS A 343 -16.63 10.95 -4.71
N GLY A 344 -16.32 11.72 -5.74
CA GLY A 344 -17.27 12.16 -6.75
C GLY A 344 -17.20 11.29 -8.00
N ILE A 345 -18.34 10.88 -8.52
CA ILE A 345 -18.47 10.23 -9.83
C ILE A 345 -19.22 11.16 -10.76
N GLU A 346 -18.67 11.38 -11.94
CA GLU A 346 -19.23 12.28 -12.96
C GLU A 346 -19.04 11.66 -14.37
N PRO A 347 -20.10 11.50 -15.16
CA PRO A 347 -19.97 10.96 -16.51
C PRO A 347 -19.27 11.91 -17.50
N ASP A 348 -19.42 13.22 -17.31
CA ASP A 348 -18.88 14.23 -18.21
C ASP A 348 -17.38 14.50 -17.92
N ALA A 349 -16.52 14.12 -18.87
CA ALA A 349 -15.07 14.31 -18.74
C ALA A 349 -14.64 15.79 -18.55
N GLN A 350 -15.36 16.75 -19.14
CA GLN A 350 -15.03 18.15 -19.00
C GLN A 350 -15.35 18.67 -17.59
N LYS A 351 -16.47 18.21 -17.01
CA LYS A 351 -16.81 18.52 -15.62
C LYS A 351 -15.81 17.87 -14.65
N VAL A 352 -15.40 16.62 -14.88
CA VAL A 352 -14.36 15.95 -14.11
C VAL A 352 -13.07 16.76 -14.10
N GLN A 353 -12.61 17.19 -15.27
CA GLN A 353 -11.40 18.00 -15.39
C GLN A 353 -11.55 19.34 -14.65
N ALA A 354 -12.67 20.03 -14.81
CA ALA A 354 -12.94 21.29 -14.12
C ALA A 354 -12.98 21.11 -12.60
N ALA A 355 -13.64 20.04 -12.12
CA ALA A 355 -13.68 19.72 -10.69
C ALA A 355 -12.28 19.43 -10.13
N ARG A 356 -11.48 18.62 -10.82
CA ARG A 356 -10.11 18.30 -10.40
C ARG A 356 -9.25 19.56 -10.32
N LEU A 357 -9.31 20.46 -11.29
CA LEU A 357 -8.55 21.70 -11.30
C LEU A 357 -8.95 22.63 -10.13
N ALA A 358 -10.25 22.82 -9.90
CA ALA A 358 -10.73 23.66 -8.81
C ALA A 358 -10.36 23.07 -7.42
N LEU A 359 -10.53 21.77 -7.25
CA LEU A 359 -10.20 21.08 -6.00
C LEU A 359 -8.69 20.98 -5.76
N ASP A 360 -7.88 20.92 -6.82
CA ASP A 360 -6.42 20.98 -6.73
C ASP A 360 -5.97 22.38 -6.28
N ALA A 361 -6.52 23.44 -6.85
CA ALA A 361 -6.28 24.81 -6.39
C ALA A 361 -6.62 24.98 -4.90
N ALA A 362 -7.66 24.31 -4.41
CA ALA A 362 -8.02 24.28 -2.99
C ALA A 362 -7.16 23.35 -2.12
N GLY A 363 -6.17 22.62 -2.69
CA GLY A 363 -5.35 21.64 -1.97
C GLY A 363 -6.12 20.39 -1.50
N LEU A 364 -7.27 20.10 -2.10
CA LEU A 364 -8.16 19.02 -1.69
C LEU A 364 -8.11 17.81 -2.64
N CYS A 365 -7.75 17.98 -3.91
CA CYS A 365 -7.73 16.93 -4.91
C CYS A 365 -6.73 15.84 -4.56
N GLY A 366 -7.16 14.58 -4.58
CA GLY A 366 -6.32 13.43 -4.24
C GLY A 366 -5.99 13.25 -2.75
N THR A 367 -6.21 14.26 -1.92
CA THR A 367 -5.98 14.19 -0.46
C THR A 367 -7.26 13.96 0.32
N ARG A 368 -8.30 14.73 0.01
CA ARG A 368 -9.60 14.71 0.68
C ARG A 368 -10.76 14.47 -0.27
N VAL A 369 -10.61 14.87 -1.52
CA VAL A 369 -11.64 14.75 -2.55
C VAL A 369 -11.03 14.07 -3.77
N LEU A 370 -11.60 12.95 -4.15
CA LEU A 370 -11.32 12.21 -5.38
C LEU A 370 -12.48 12.42 -6.34
N VAL A 371 -12.20 12.76 -7.60
CA VAL A 371 -13.23 12.86 -8.65
C VAL A 371 -12.85 11.92 -9.79
N GLU A 372 -13.75 10.98 -10.10
CA GLU A 372 -13.54 10.00 -11.15
C GLU A 372 -14.62 10.11 -12.24
N GLN A 373 -14.17 9.90 -13.48
CA GLN A 373 -15.10 9.77 -14.59
C GLN A 373 -15.73 8.38 -14.56
N GLY A 374 -17.06 8.31 -14.59
CA GLY A 374 -17.75 7.02 -14.56
C GLY A 374 -19.25 7.14 -14.68
N GLU A 375 -19.88 6.03 -15.04
CA GLU A 375 -21.33 5.92 -15.11
C GLU A 375 -21.93 5.80 -13.71
N LEU A 376 -23.00 6.55 -13.43
CA LEU A 376 -23.67 6.55 -12.14
C LEU A 376 -24.43 5.25 -11.83
N SER A 377 -24.70 4.46 -12.86
CA SER A 377 -25.36 3.15 -12.74
C SER A 377 -24.40 1.98 -12.51
N GLN A 378 -23.08 2.22 -12.55
CA GLN A 378 -22.05 1.21 -12.33
C GLN A 378 -20.82 1.85 -11.73
N VAL A 379 -20.87 2.13 -10.43
CA VAL A 379 -19.80 2.78 -9.69
C VAL A 379 -18.72 1.76 -9.28
N PRO A 380 -17.42 2.00 -9.55
CA PRO A 380 -16.35 1.01 -9.36
C PRO A 380 -15.86 0.93 -7.90
N PHE A 381 -16.78 0.95 -6.93
CA PHE A 381 -16.46 0.77 -5.52
C PHE A 381 -17.13 -0.49 -4.97
N SER A 382 -16.54 -1.05 -3.91
CA SER A 382 -17.10 -2.21 -3.20
C SER A 382 -18.43 -1.86 -2.54
N ASP A 383 -19.23 -2.90 -2.28
CA ASP A 383 -20.46 -2.76 -1.49
C ASP A 383 -20.16 -2.12 -0.12
N TYR A 384 -21.13 -1.40 0.41
CA TYR A 384 -21.06 -0.82 1.76
C TYR A 384 -19.94 0.21 1.97
N PHE A 385 -19.48 0.84 0.91
CA PHE A 385 -18.37 1.80 0.92
C PHE A 385 -18.71 3.11 1.65
N ALA A 386 -19.90 3.68 1.42
CA ALA A 386 -20.22 5.06 1.78
C ALA A 386 -20.97 5.21 3.10
N ASN A 387 -20.45 6.05 4.00
CA ASN A 387 -21.17 6.54 5.16
C ASN A 387 -22.26 7.55 4.79
N LEU A 388 -22.02 8.33 3.73
CA LEU A 388 -22.91 9.36 3.22
C LEU A 388 -22.99 9.30 1.69
N VAL A 389 -24.19 9.31 1.14
CA VAL A 389 -24.43 9.44 -0.31
C VAL A 389 -25.22 10.71 -0.56
N VAL A 390 -24.70 11.56 -1.43
CA VAL A 390 -25.31 12.83 -1.86
C VAL A 390 -25.24 12.98 -3.37
N SER A 391 -25.85 14.01 -3.93
CA SER A 391 -25.76 14.34 -5.35
C SER A 391 -25.79 15.83 -5.59
N GLU A 392 -25.03 16.29 -6.58
CA GLU A 392 -25.04 17.67 -7.08
C GLU A 392 -26.12 17.87 -8.15
N GLU A 393 -26.63 16.82 -8.79
CA GLU A 393 -27.58 16.92 -9.90
C GLU A 393 -28.90 17.66 -9.56
N PRO A 394 -29.54 17.43 -8.39
CA PRO A 394 -30.70 18.22 -8.01
C PRO A 394 -30.44 19.72 -7.93
N LEU A 395 -29.23 20.10 -7.51
CA LEU A 395 -28.81 21.50 -7.37
C LEU A 395 -28.59 22.16 -8.73
N ALA A 396 -27.94 21.42 -9.65
CA ALA A 396 -27.50 21.93 -10.94
C ALA A 396 -28.58 21.87 -12.02
N SER A 397 -29.45 20.87 -11.98
CA SER A 397 -30.43 20.61 -13.06
C SER A 397 -31.88 20.46 -12.59
N GLY A 398 -32.10 20.28 -11.30
CA GLY A 398 -33.41 19.95 -10.73
C GLY A 398 -33.86 18.51 -11.05
N GLN A 399 -32.93 17.64 -11.42
CA GLN A 399 -33.20 16.21 -11.69
C GLN A 399 -32.59 15.34 -10.61
N MET A 400 -33.22 14.18 -10.39
CA MET A 400 -32.65 13.17 -9.51
C MET A 400 -31.50 12.44 -10.23
N PRO A 401 -30.44 12.04 -9.50
CA PRO A 401 -29.32 11.33 -10.10
C PRO A 401 -29.76 9.95 -10.59
N ARG A 402 -29.14 9.50 -11.67
CA ARG A 402 -29.23 8.09 -12.07
C ARG A 402 -28.47 7.23 -11.06
N GLY A 403 -28.72 5.92 -11.07
CA GLY A 403 -27.99 4.99 -10.22
C GLY A 403 -28.52 4.89 -8.79
N ALA A 404 -29.84 5.00 -8.62
CA ALA A 404 -30.50 4.82 -7.31
C ALA A 404 -30.12 3.47 -6.66
N GLN A 405 -30.08 2.38 -7.42
CA GLN A 405 -29.67 1.06 -6.93
C GLN A 405 -28.20 1.03 -6.49
N GLU A 406 -27.31 1.70 -7.25
CA GLU A 406 -25.90 1.84 -6.88
C GLU A 406 -25.72 2.64 -5.57
N ALA A 407 -26.49 3.73 -5.41
CA ALA A 407 -26.48 4.48 -4.16
C ALA A 407 -26.80 3.58 -2.94
N PHE A 408 -27.76 2.70 -3.08
CA PHE A 408 -28.14 1.76 -2.02
C PHE A 408 -27.12 0.64 -1.83
N ARG A 409 -26.58 0.07 -2.93
CA ARG A 409 -25.53 -0.96 -2.87
C ARG A 409 -24.31 -0.47 -2.10
N LEU A 410 -23.89 0.75 -2.40
CA LEU A 410 -22.69 1.37 -1.83
C LEU A 410 -22.90 1.90 -0.40
N LEU A 411 -24.15 2.03 0.04
CA LEU A 411 -24.45 2.60 1.35
C LEU A 411 -24.11 1.62 2.47
N LYS A 412 -23.28 2.07 3.39
CA LYS A 412 -22.87 1.31 4.58
C LYS A 412 -24.08 0.89 5.45
N PRO A 413 -24.14 -0.36 5.94
CA PRO A 413 -25.14 -0.73 6.95
C PRO A 413 -24.89 -0.01 8.27
N LEU A 414 -25.88 -0.10 9.19
CA LEU A 414 -25.81 0.41 10.56
C LEU A 414 -25.52 1.92 10.66
N GLY A 415 -26.09 2.70 9.76
CA GLY A 415 -26.05 4.15 9.87
C GLY A 415 -25.61 4.93 8.65
N GLY A 416 -25.17 4.25 7.57
CA GLY A 416 -24.96 4.92 6.30
C GLY A 416 -26.22 5.65 5.85
N THR A 417 -26.09 6.87 5.37
CA THR A 417 -27.23 7.77 5.10
C THR A 417 -27.17 8.30 3.68
N ILE A 418 -28.29 8.21 2.98
CA ILE A 418 -28.55 8.96 1.74
C ILE A 418 -29.21 10.27 2.14
N CYS A 419 -28.68 11.41 1.66
CA CYS A 419 -29.29 12.72 1.79
C CYS A 419 -29.19 13.46 0.45
N ILE A 420 -30.25 13.46 -0.31
CA ILE A 420 -30.29 14.04 -1.66
C ILE A 420 -31.49 14.98 -1.74
N GLY A 421 -31.28 16.13 -2.37
CA GLY A 421 -32.36 17.09 -2.51
C GLY A 421 -31.90 18.45 -3.00
N GLN A 422 -32.74 19.43 -2.80
CA GLN A 422 -32.59 20.76 -3.30
C GLN A 422 -33.02 21.77 -2.23
N PRO A 423 -32.11 22.68 -1.79
CA PRO A 423 -32.46 23.70 -0.80
C PRO A 423 -33.38 24.77 -1.39
N ALA A 424 -34.17 25.44 -0.55
CA ALA A 424 -34.99 26.57 -0.97
C ALA A 424 -34.19 27.73 -1.62
N ALA A 425 -32.90 27.84 -1.28
CA ALA A 425 -31.97 28.81 -1.84
C ALA A 425 -31.76 28.68 -3.36
N VAL A 426 -32.17 27.60 -3.99
CA VAL A 426 -32.19 27.47 -5.46
C VAL A 426 -33.07 28.53 -6.11
N GLY A 427 -34.19 28.90 -5.49
CA GLY A 427 -34.94 30.12 -5.84
C GLY A 427 -35.41 30.22 -7.29
N GLY A 428 -35.75 29.08 -7.94
CA GLY A 428 -36.22 29.08 -9.32
C GLY A 428 -35.12 29.13 -10.40
N LYS A 429 -33.82 29.02 -10.04
CA LYS A 429 -32.70 28.93 -10.97
C LYS A 429 -32.76 27.67 -11.83
N VAL A 430 -33.27 26.60 -11.26
CA VAL A 430 -33.56 25.33 -11.94
C VAL A 430 -34.94 24.83 -11.56
N LYS A 431 -35.43 23.82 -12.25
CA LYS A 431 -36.72 23.23 -11.96
C LYS A 431 -36.76 22.67 -10.52
N PRO A 432 -37.78 23.00 -9.73
CA PRO A 432 -37.93 22.46 -8.38
C PRO A 432 -38.05 20.93 -8.39
N VAL A 433 -37.30 20.27 -7.53
CA VAL A 433 -37.46 18.83 -7.27
C VAL A 433 -38.78 18.63 -6.55
N GLN A 434 -39.59 17.70 -7.06
CA GLN A 434 -40.88 17.37 -6.46
C GLN A 434 -40.76 16.22 -5.48
N ALA A 435 -41.49 16.25 -4.36
CA ALA A 435 -41.52 15.13 -3.40
C ALA A 435 -41.86 13.78 -4.03
N ALA A 436 -42.68 13.78 -5.08
CA ALA A 436 -42.98 12.57 -5.85
C ALA A 436 -41.76 11.98 -6.53
N ALA A 437 -40.87 12.81 -7.09
CA ALA A 437 -39.62 12.36 -7.73
C ALA A 437 -38.64 11.77 -6.68
N LEU A 438 -38.57 12.34 -5.49
CA LEU A 438 -37.77 11.81 -4.37
C LEU A 438 -38.26 10.43 -3.94
N ARG A 439 -39.57 10.25 -3.78
CA ARG A 439 -40.18 8.95 -3.44
C ARG A 439 -39.98 7.92 -4.53
N GLN A 440 -40.13 8.30 -5.79
CA GLN A 440 -39.89 7.43 -6.93
C GLN A 440 -38.44 6.96 -6.96
N TRP A 441 -37.50 7.86 -6.74
CA TRP A 441 -36.07 7.53 -6.71
C TRP A 441 -35.72 6.53 -5.58
N LEU A 442 -36.32 6.68 -4.39
CA LEU A 442 -36.19 5.67 -3.32
C LEU A 442 -36.74 4.31 -3.73
N ALA A 443 -37.90 4.29 -4.39
CA ALA A 443 -38.50 3.05 -4.86
C ALA A 443 -37.61 2.35 -5.94
N GLU A 444 -37.02 3.12 -6.84
CA GLU A 444 -36.05 2.61 -7.83
C GLU A 444 -34.78 2.06 -7.17
N ALA A 445 -34.39 2.60 -6.03
CA ALA A 445 -33.30 2.08 -5.20
C ALA A 445 -33.64 0.80 -4.44
N GLY A 446 -34.92 0.37 -4.46
CA GLY A 446 -35.41 -0.74 -3.62
C GLY A 446 -35.49 -0.40 -2.13
N ILE A 447 -35.58 0.88 -1.80
CA ILE A 447 -35.62 1.37 -0.43
C ILE A 447 -37.07 1.50 0.04
N GLU A 448 -37.44 0.69 1.02
CA GLU A 448 -38.69 0.85 1.77
C GLU A 448 -38.44 1.79 2.96
N GLY A 449 -39.27 2.82 3.06
CA GLY A 449 -39.12 3.84 4.09
C GLY A 449 -38.04 4.87 3.72
N GLY A 450 -38.13 6.01 4.20
CA GLY A 450 -37.27 7.17 3.91
C GLY A 450 -38.10 8.41 4.20
N ASN A 451 -37.45 9.38 4.80
CA ASN A 451 -38.09 10.63 5.14
C ASN A 451 -37.99 11.60 3.95
N VAL A 452 -39.13 12.04 3.42
CA VAL A 452 -39.19 13.11 2.41
C VAL A 452 -39.73 14.36 3.07
N SER A 453 -38.89 15.38 3.14
CA SER A 453 -39.20 16.71 3.72
C SER A 453 -39.30 17.77 2.64
N GLU A 454 -40.23 18.69 2.82
CA GLU A 454 -40.36 19.91 2.01
C GLU A 454 -40.06 21.18 2.85
N GLU A 455 -39.53 21.00 4.05
CA GLU A 455 -39.03 22.10 4.88
C GLU A 455 -37.64 22.54 4.40
N ASP A 456 -37.41 23.82 4.18
CA ASP A 456 -36.18 24.39 3.64
C ASP A 456 -35.75 23.82 2.27
N GLY A 457 -36.73 23.47 1.43
CA GLY A 457 -36.51 22.84 0.12
C GLY A 457 -37.09 21.44 0.05
N ALA A 458 -36.68 20.65 -0.93
CA ALA A 458 -37.16 19.29 -1.13
C ALA A 458 -36.02 18.30 -0.90
N TRP A 459 -36.15 17.46 0.10
CA TRP A 459 -35.08 16.54 0.52
C TRP A 459 -35.58 15.12 0.76
N VAL A 460 -34.76 14.15 0.46
CA VAL A 460 -34.92 12.77 0.92
C VAL A 460 -33.79 12.41 1.85
N GLU A 461 -34.12 11.81 2.96
CA GLU A 461 -33.20 11.19 3.90
C GLU A 461 -33.58 9.71 4.09
N PHE A 462 -32.59 8.84 3.94
CA PHE A 462 -32.72 7.43 4.29
C PHE A 462 -31.48 6.97 5.04
N ARG A 463 -31.70 6.35 6.20
CA ARG A 463 -30.63 5.76 7.02
C ARG A 463 -30.75 4.25 7.00
N ARG A 464 -29.67 3.60 6.54
CA ARG A 464 -29.64 2.14 6.43
C ARG A 464 -29.52 1.49 7.81
N GLY A 465 -30.36 0.50 8.06
CA GLY A 465 -30.32 -0.37 9.23
C GLY A 465 -29.25 -1.47 9.11
N PRO A 466 -29.30 -2.46 10.02
CA PRO A 466 -28.48 -3.66 9.91
C PRO A 466 -28.82 -4.45 8.65
N LEU A 467 -27.87 -5.25 8.17
CA LEU A 467 -28.12 -6.18 7.07
C LEU A 467 -28.93 -7.35 7.59
N PRO A 468 -30.05 -7.71 6.93
CA PRO A 468 -30.77 -8.92 7.26
C PRO A 468 -29.87 -10.15 7.10
N GLY A 469 -29.82 -11.02 8.11
CA GLY A 469 -28.95 -12.21 8.13
C GLY A 469 -27.50 -11.96 8.54
N ALA A 470 -27.11 -10.72 8.84
CA ALA A 470 -25.79 -10.45 9.41
C ALA A 470 -25.74 -10.91 10.87
N GLY A 471 -24.74 -11.74 11.18
CA GLY A 471 -24.49 -12.22 12.53
C GLY A 471 -23.55 -11.33 13.34
N SER A 472 -23.23 -11.81 14.53
CA SER A 472 -22.31 -11.16 15.45
C SER A 472 -21.24 -12.15 15.95
N TRP A 473 -20.11 -11.62 16.43
CA TRP A 473 -19.03 -12.39 17.02
C TRP A 473 -18.62 -11.75 18.34
N THR A 474 -19.36 -12.06 19.41
CA THR A 474 -19.29 -11.34 20.69
C THR A 474 -18.29 -11.90 21.69
N HIS A 475 -17.82 -13.13 21.45
CA HIS A 475 -16.87 -13.85 22.31
C HIS A 475 -15.73 -14.41 21.47
N GLN A 476 -14.68 -14.85 22.13
CA GLN A 476 -13.48 -15.40 21.47
C GLN A 476 -13.83 -16.52 20.46
N TYR A 477 -14.85 -17.31 20.77
CA TYR A 477 -15.33 -18.41 19.95
C TYR A 477 -16.81 -18.22 19.55
N ALA A 478 -17.10 -17.07 18.96
CA ALA A 478 -18.35 -16.60 18.42
C ALA A 478 -19.34 -16.07 19.47
N GLU A 479 -19.82 -16.86 20.39
CA GLU A 479 -20.90 -16.56 21.32
C GLU A 479 -20.62 -17.18 22.70
N PRO A 480 -21.45 -16.94 23.74
CA PRO A 480 -21.19 -17.44 25.10
C PRO A 480 -21.05 -18.95 25.24
N GLY A 481 -21.62 -19.73 24.33
CA GLY A 481 -21.50 -21.19 24.31
C GLY A 481 -20.19 -21.70 23.75
N ASN A 482 -19.33 -20.83 23.18
CA ASN A 482 -18.06 -21.18 22.55
C ASN A 482 -18.18 -22.20 21.42
N THR A 483 -19.21 -22.10 20.61
CA THR A 483 -19.49 -23.05 19.51
C THR A 483 -18.59 -22.86 18.29
N THR A 484 -17.85 -21.74 18.22
CA THR A 484 -17.08 -21.33 17.04
C THR A 484 -17.94 -21.12 15.79
N CYS A 485 -19.23 -20.95 15.97
CA CYS A 485 -20.21 -20.76 14.91
C CYS A 485 -21.01 -19.50 15.19
N SER A 486 -21.06 -18.57 14.26
CA SER A 486 -21.96 -17.41 14.36
C SER A 486 -23.31 -17.72 13.74
N ASP A 487 -24.26 -16.85 13.98
CA ASP A 487 -25.59 -16.83 13.37
C ASP A 487 -25.61 -16.08 12.02
N ASP A 488 -24.44 -15.80 11.44
CA ASP A 488 -24.32 -15.11 10.16
C ASP A 488 -24.76 -16.01 8.99
N GLU A 489 -25.67 -15.49 8.16
CA GLU A 489 -26.19 -16.15 6.97
C GLU A 489 -25.64 -15.59 5.66
N LEU A 490 -24.84 -14.50 5.73
CA LEU A 490 -24.39 -13.74 4.57
C LEU A 490 -23.02 -14.19 4.06
N VAL A 491 -22.13 -14.58 4.96
CA VAL A 491 -20.75 -14.97 4.58
C VAL A 491 -20.77 -16.31 3.85
N ARG A 492 -20.30 -16.32 2.61
CA ARG A 492 -20.25 -17.50 1.72
C ARG A 492 -18.95 -17.57 0.98
N CYS A 493 -18.49 -18.79 0.73
CA CYS A 493 -17.33 -19.01 -0.15
C CYS A 493 -17.72 -18.89 -1.63
N PRO A 494 -16.81 -18.35 -2.51
CA PRO A 494 -15.48 -17.87 -2.16
C PRO A 494 -15.52 -16.53 -1.42
N LEU A 495 -14.62 -16.37 -0.44
CA LEU A 495 -14.50 -15.13 0.30
C LEU A 495 -13.78 -14.08 -0.55
N GLY A 496 -14.25 -12.85 -0.51
CA GLY A 496 -13.61 -11.68 -1.11
C GLY A 496 -13.13 -10.67 -0.08
N LEU A 497 -12.24 -9.78 -0.49
CA LEU A 497 -11.79 -8.66 0.32
C LEU A 497 -12.75 -7.49 0.14
N LEU A 498 -13.46 -7.11 1.21
CA LEU A 498 -14.40 -6.01 1.14
C LEU A 498 -13.73 -4.64 1.24
N TRP A 499 -12.80 -4.49 2.18
CA TRP A 499 -11.99 -3.28 2.32
C TRP A 499 -10.64 -3.59 2.97
N PHE A 500 -9.71 -2.66 2.79
CA PHE A 500 -8.39 -2.70 3.39
C PHE A 500 -8.02 -1.30 3.88
N GLY A 501 -7.45 -1.18 5.08
CA GLY A 501 -7.11 0.11 5.66
C GLY A 501 -6.11 0.06 6.81
N ARG A 502 -5.79 1.23 7.34
CA ARG A 502 -4.93 1.35 8.52
C ARG A 502 -5.64 0.80 9.78
N PRO A 503 -4.89 0.23 10.74
CA PRO A 503 -3.42 0.16 10.80
C PRO A 503 -2.78 -0.88 9.90
N GLY A 504 -3.56 -1.75 9.24
CA GLY A 504 -3.05 -2.80 8.39
C GLY A 504 -2.16 -3.81 9.14
N PRO A 505 -1.35 -4.59 8.44
CA PRO A 505 -0.58 -5.69 9.04
C PRO A 505 0.53 -5.24 10.00
N THR A 506 0.90 -3.96 10.02
CA THR A 506 1.98 -3.46 10.88
C THR A 506 1.63 -3.40 12.37
N GLN A 507 0.35 -3.41 12.71
CA GLN A 507 -0.15 -3.38 14.10
C GLN A 507 -1.02 -4.60 14.43
N MET A 508 -1.06 -5.59 13.55
CA MET A 508 -1.74 -6.86 13.86
C MET A 508 -0.89 -7.66 14.83
N ALA A 509 -1.55 -8.32 15.78
CA ALA A 509 -0.93 -9.28 16.65
C ALA A 509 -0.20 -10.36 15.84
N GLU A 510 0.88 -10.90 16.40
CA GLU A 510 1.72 -11.87 15.73
C GLU A 510 0.89 -13.09 15.25
N ARG A 511 1.03 -13.44 13.98
CA ARG A 511 0.26 -14.49 13.28
C ARG A 511 0.45 -15.90 13.82
N HIS A 512 1.44 -16.12 14.67
CA HIS A 512 1.80 -17.44 15.18
C HIS A 512 1.07 -17.79 16.47
N LEU A 513 -0.27 -17.66 16.52
CA LEU A 513 -1.13 -18.22 17.56
C LEU A 513 -1.63 -17.29 18.67
N ARG A 514 -1.48 -15.98 18.57
CA ARG A 514 -1.76 -15.14 19.73
C ARG A 514 -2.75 -14.02 19.49
N ALA A 515 -3.16 -13.81 18.24
CA ALA A 515 -4.27 -12.91 17.95
C ALA A 515 -5.58 -13.61 18.35
N ALA A 516 -6.26 -13.06 19.36
CA ALA A 516 -7.64 -13.43 19.61
C ALA A 516 -8.49 -13.06 18.39
N ALA A 517 -9.55 -13.83 18.13
CA ALA A 517 -10.50 -13.46 17.10
C ALA A 517 -11.05 -12.06 17.36
N PRO A 518 -11.21 -11.21 16.34
CA PRO A 518 -11.86 -9.92 16.49
C PRO A 518 -13.27 -10.10 17.04
N LEU A 519 -13.70 -9.22 17.94
CA LEU A 519 -15.09 -9.17 18.38
C LEU A 519 -15.86 -8.23 17.45
N ALA A 520 -17.03 -8.63 17.00
CA ALA A 520 -17.88 -7.84 16.13
C ALA A 520 -19.31 -7.79 16.66
N ILE A 521 -19.80 -6.60 16.97
CA ILE A 521 -21.15 -6.37 17.48
C ILE A 521 -21.64 -4.96 17.16
N ASN A 522 -22.89 -4.84 16.74
CA ASN A 522 -23.57 -3.57 16.50
C ASN A 522 -22.78 -2.59 15.61
N GLY A 523 -22.15 -3.10 14.53
CA GLY A 523 -21.37 -2.29 13.60
C GLY A 523 -20.00 -1.85 14.12
N ARG A 524 -19.51 -2.47 15.19
CA ARG A 524 -18.15 -2.23 15.69
C ARG A 524 -17.34 -3.51 15.71
N MET A 525 -16.11 -3.40 15.27
CA MET A 525 -15.11 -4.46 15.36
C MET A 525 -14.04 -4.07 16.37
N PHE A 526 -13.79 -4.95 17.33
CA PHE A 526 -12.73 -4.77 18.33
C PHE A 526 -11.59 -5.73 18.04
N VAL A 527 -10.40 -5.21 17.88
CA VAL A 527 -9.20 -5.97 17.56
C VAL A 527 -8.16 -5.75 18.65
N LEU A 528 -7.55 -6.83 19.13
CA LEU A 528 -6.38 -6.76 19.99
C LEU A 528 -5.16 -6.52 19.10
N GLY A 529 -4.47 -5.39 19.29
CA GLY A 529 -3.21 -5.06 18.66
C GLY A 529 -2.05 -5.23 19.65
N GLU A 530 -0.96 -5.83 19.21
CA GLU A 530 0.31 -5.65 19.90
C GLU A 530 0.82 -4.25 19.52
N GLY A 531 1.07 -3.40 20.51
CA GLY A 531 1.84 -2.19 20.29
C GLY A 531 3.16 -2.55 19.59
N THR A 532 3.75 -1.63 18.85
CA THR A 532 5.05 -1.83 18.19
C THR A 532 6.08 -2.28 19.23
N ALA A 533 6.08 -3.58 19.51
CA ALA A 533 7.09 -4.17 20.33
C ALA A 533 8.41 -4.01 19.60
N ASP A 534 9.33 -3.31 20.23
CA ASP A 534 10.73 -3.56 19.95
C ASP A 534 10.99 -5.07 20.13
N ARG A 535 12.06 -5.59 19.59
CA ARG A 535 12.41 -7.02 19.69
C ARG A 535 12.51 -7.53 21.16
N ALA A 536 12.31 -6.66 22.14
CA ALA A 536 12.35 -6.96 23.58
C ALA A 536 10.99 -7.30 24.20
N GLY A 537 9.88 -7.23 23.43
CA GLY A 537 8.56 -7.63 23.93
C GLY A 537 7.93 -6.67 24.92
N THR A 538 8.35 -5.40 24.95
CA THR A 538 7.87 -4.37 25.88
C THR A 538 6.70 -3.56 25.34
N GLY A 539 6.07 -3.98 24.23
CA GLY A 539 4.94 -3.28 23.63
C GLY A 539 3.70 -3.31 24.51
N GLU A 540 3.03 -2.18 24.62
CA GLU A 540 1.73 -2.09 25.29
C GLU A 540 0.67 -2.78 24.45
N ASN A 541 -0.11 -3.68 25.06
CA ASN A 541 -1.28 -4.26 24.42
C ASN A 541 -2.34 -3.18 24.24
N THR A 542 -2.82 -3.03 23.02
CA THR A 542 -3.87 -2.06 22.70
C THR A 542 -5.13 -2.77 22.22
N VAL A 543 -6.29 -2.24 22.62
CA VAL A 543 -7.58 -2.62 22.04
C VAL A 543 -7.98 -1.51 21.08
N MET A 544 -8.15 -1.85 19.83
CA MET A 544 -8.61 -0.95 18.78
C MET A 544 -10.07 -1.21 18.48
N ALA A 545 -10.86 -0.16 18.35
CA ALA A 545 -12.25 -0.24 17.94
C ALA A 545 -12.41 0.44 16.58
N TYR A 546 -13.03 -0.27 15.65
CA TYR A 546 -13.35 0.23 14.31
C TYR A 546 -14.87 0.28 14.17
N ASP A 547 -15.38 1.36 13.58
CA ASP A 547 -16.75 1.39 13.08
C ASP A 547 -16.75 0.65 11.74
N ALA A 548 -17.44 -0.48 11.72
CA ALA A 548 -17.54 -1.38 10.56
C ALA A 548 -18.50 -0.81 9.50
#